data_a6b6e0d906917982a24227f7cfb4f05e
#
_entry.id   a6b6e0d906917982a24227f7cfb4f05e
#
_cell.length_a   1.000
_cell.length_b   1.000
_cell.length_c   1.000
_cell.angle_alpha   90.00
_cell.angle_beta   90.00
_cell.angle_gamma   90.00
#
_symmetry.space_group_name_H-M   'P 1'
#
loop_
_entity.id
_entity.type
_entity.pdbx_description
1 polymer ?
#
loop_
_entity_poly.entity_id
_entity_poly.type
_entity_poly.pdbx_seq_one_letter_code
_entity_poly.pdbx_strand_id
1 'polypeptide(L)'
;MDEATRRATRLWTLAQPTVSAFVAAVVRDFRDRDDVLQETSVAVIESFDRYDEAQSFVGWALGIARNQVGLYLRRRSRDAQFFDTEAVERLAAAFEGLGAEEGHRLDRLRECLKGLEGRARRICDLRYRDDLKPAAIAARVGMSANSVAQALHRIREQLRTCVERKEAAAS
;
A
#
# COMPACT_ATOMS: atom_id res chain seq x y z
N MET A 1 8.78 -20.70 -20.19
CA MET A 1 7.63 -20.20 -19.39
C MET A 1 6.38 -20.66 -20.10
N ASP A 2 5.58 -21.47 -19.45
CA ASP A 2 4.32 -21.99 -20.00
C ASP A 2 3.23 -20.90 -20.09
N GLU A 3 2.10 -21.23 -20.75
CA GLU A 3 1.00 -20.28 -20.96
C GLU A 3 0.30 -19.89 -19.65
N ALA A 4 0.17 -20.82 -18.70
CA ALA A 4 -0.44 -20.57 -17.40
C ALA A 4 0.37 -19.56 -16.59
N THR A 5 1.70 -19.75 -16.50
CA THR A 5 2.61 -18.82 -15.83
C THR A 5 2.59 -17.44 -16.48
N ARG A 6 2.53 -17.37 -17.83
CA ARG A 6 2.45 -16.09 -18.56
C ARG A 6 1.15 -15.35 -18.26
N ARG A 7 0.06 -16.10 -18.20
CA ARG A 7 -1.26 -15.56 -17.84
C ARG A 7 -1.30 -15.07 -16.39
N ALA A 8 -0.81 -15.89 -15.45
CA ALA A 8 -0.70 -15.53 -14.03
C ALA A 8 0.11 -14.24 -13.84
N THR A 9 1.27 -14.14 -14.50
CA THR A 9 2.13 -12.96 -14.43
C THR A 9 1.42 -11.72 -14.94
N ARG A 10 0.67 -11.82 -16.04
CA ARG A 10 -0.09 -10.67 -16.59
C ARG A 10 -1.20 -10.22 -15.64
N LEU A 11 -1.97 -11.14 -15.09
CA LEU A 11 -3.03 -10.83 -14.14
C LEU A 11 -2.46 -10.27 -12.84
N TRP A 12 -1.33 -10.82 -12.37
CA TRP A 12 -0.62 -10.31 -11.21
C TRP A 12 -0.13 -8.86 -11.43
N THR A 13 0.44 -8.55 -12.59
CA THR A 13 0.90 -7.19 -12.90
C THR A 13 -0.23 -6.15 -12.78
N LEU A 14 -1.45 -6.53 -13.15
CA LEU A 14 -2.63 -5.66 -13.03
C LEU A 14 -3.14 -5.55 -11.58
N ALA A 15 -3.05 -6.63 -10.80
CA ALA A 15 -3.52 -6.68 -9.42
C ALA A 15 -2.51 -6.12 -8.40
N GLN A 16 -1.21 -6.17 -8.73
CA GLN A 16 -0.12 -5.80 -7.84
C GLN A 16 -0.26 -4.42 -7.18
N PRO A 17 -0.70 -3.35 -7.86
CA PRO A 17 -0.89 -2.05 -7.21
C PRO A 17 -1.86 -2.10 -6.03
N THR A 18 -3.00 -2.75 -6.22
CA THR A 18 -4.03 -2.89 -5.19
C THR A 18 -3.54 -3.76 -4.02
N VAL A 19 -2.92 -4.90 -4.33
CA VAL A 19 -2.35 -5.80 -3.32
C VAL A 19 -1.24 -5.12 -2.52
N SER A 20 -0.35 -4.39 -3.19
CA SER A 20 0.73 -3.64 -2.55
C SER A 20 0.21 -2.53 -1.65
N ALA A 21 -0.89 -1.85 -2.04
CA ALA A 21 -1.54 -0.85 -1.21
C ALA A 21 -2.16 -1.47 0.05
N PHE A 22 -2.80 -2.65 -0.08
CA PHE A 22 -3.30 -3.41 1.06
C PHE A 22 -2.17 -3.81 2.03
N VAL A 23 -1.08 -4.40 1.53
CA VAL A 23 0.09 -4.77 2.34
C VAL A 23 0.65 -3.54 3.06
N ALA A 24 0.77 -2.40 2.36
CA ALA A 24 1.28 -1.17 2.95
C ALA A 24 0.36 -0.55 4.02
N ALA A 25 -0.95 -0.81 3.96
CA ALA A 25 -1.90 -0.36 4.97
C ALA A 25 -1.76 -1.15 6.29
N VAL A 26 -1.31 -2.40 6.23
CA VAL A 26 -1.23 -3.29 7.40
C VAL A 26 0.20 -3.41 7.92
N VAL A 27 1.18 -3.60 7.03
CA VAL A 27 2.59 -3.77 7.38
C VAL A 27 3.26 -2.41 7.50
N ARG A 28 3.64 -2.01 8.70
CA ARG A 28 4.20 -0.67 8.98
C ARG A 28 5.66 -0.50 8.53
N ASP A 29 6.45 -1.55 8.69
CA ASP A 29 7.88 -1.52 8.31
C ASP A 29 8.03 -1.61 6.79
N PHE A 30 8.78 -0.68 6.20
CA PHE A 30 8.95 -0.61 4.75
C PHE A 30 9.68 -1.82 4.16
N ARG A 31 10.69 -2.34 4.87
CA ARG A 31 11.45 -3.51 4.40
C ARG A 31 10.60 -4.75 4.41
N ASP A 32 9.83 -4.93 5.48
CA ASP A 32 8.94 -6.09 5.61
C ASP A 32 7.79 -6.06 4.59
N ARG A 33 7.38 -4.87 4.09
CA ARG A 33 6.38 -4.76 3.01
C ARG A 33 6.83 -5.42 1.73
N ASP A 34 8.08 -5.18 1.34
CA ASP A 34 8.64 -5.75 0.12
C ASP A 34 8.74 -7.27 0.23
N ASP A 35 9.17 -7.78 1.39
CA ASP A 35 9.24 -9.22 1.66
C ASP A 35 7.84 -9.85 1.61
N VAL A 36 6.84 -9.28 2.29
CA VAL A 36 5.45 -9.79 2.27
C VAL A 36 4.86 -9.73 0.87
N LEU A 37 5.14 -8.68 0.10
CA LEU A 37 4.66 -8.55 -1.27
C LEU A 37 5.32 -9.58 -2.19
N GLN A 38 6.61 -9.83 -2.03
CA GLN A 38 7.34 -10.85 -2.76
C GLN A 38 6.79 -12.25 -2.47
N GLU A 39 6.63 -12.62 -1.19
CA GLU A 39 6.02 -13.89 -0.79
C GLU A 39 4.59 -14.02 -1.34
N THR A 40 3.82 -12.94 -1.36
CA THR A 40 2.48 -12.92 -1.96
C THR A 40 2.55 -13.19 -3.46
N SER A 41 3.48 -12.57 -4.18
CA SER A 41 3.62 -12.76 -5.63
C SER A 41 3.99 -14.20 -6.00
N VAL A 42 4.90 -14.80 -5.24
CA VAL A 42 5.29 -16.20 -5.41
C VAL A 42 4.09 -17.10 -5.17
N ALA A 43 3.38 -16.92 -4.04
CA ALA A 43 2.20 -17.73 -3.71
C ALA A 43 1.07 -17.60 -4.74
N VAL A 44 0.86 -16.41 -5.31
CA VAL A 44 -0.10 -16.18 -6.40
C VAL A 44 0.29 -16.98 -7.65
N ILE A 45 1.54 -16.92 -8.07
CA ILE A 45 2.01 -17.62 -9.27
C ILE A 45 1.95 -19.16 -9.07
N GLU A 46 2.41 -19.64 -7.92
CA GLU A 46 2.45 -21.08 -7.61
C GLU A 46 1.08 -21.71 -7.42
N SER A 47 0.08 -20.93 -6.99
CA SER A 47 -1.28 -21.44 -6.76
C SER A 47 -2.26 -21.07 -7.87
N PHE A 48 -1.78 -20.56 -9.01
CA PHE A 48 -2.63 -20.08 -10.09
C PHE A 48 -3.53 -21.17 -10.72
N ASP A 49 -3.13 -22.42 -10.66
CA ASP A 49 -3.93 -23.58 -11.05
C ASP A 49 -5.24 -23.74 -10.26
N ARG A 50 -5.30 -23.14 -9.06
CA ARG A 50 -6.49 -23.14 -8.19
C ARG A 50 -7.37 -21.90 -8.35
N TYR A 51 -6.95 -20.95 -9.20
CA TYR A 51 -7.72 -19.75 -9.46
C TYR A 51 -8.96 -20.05 -10.28
N ASP A 52 -10.13 -19.77 -9.74
CA ASP A 52 -11.40 -19.85 -10.45
C ASP A 52 -11.65 -18.54 -11.22
N GLU A 53 -11.69 -18.64 -12.56
CA GLU A 53 -11.91 -17.49 -13.44
C GLU A 53 -13.28 -16.84 -13.31
N ALA A 54 -14.25 -17.47 -12.65
CA ALA A 54 -15.53 -16.88 -12.32
C ALA A 54 -15.43 -15.83 -11.20
N GLN A 55 -14.29 -15.79 -10.49
CA GLN A 55 -14.03 -14.85 -9.41
C GLN A 55 -13.11 -13.70 -9.84
N SER A 56 -13.17 -12.59 -9.10
CA SER A 56 -12.22 -11.49 -9.25
C SER A 56 -10.79 -11.96 -8.95
N PHE A 57 -9.87 -11.80 -9.90
CA PHE A 57 -8.45 -12.11 -9.66
C PHE A 57 -7.86 -11.23 -8.55
N VAL A 58 -8.25 -9.96 -8.48
CA VAL A 58 -7.81 -9.04 -7.42
C VAL A 58 -8.29 -9.53 -6.06
N GLY A 59 -9.56 -9.97 -5.94
CA GLY A 59 -10.11 -10.53 -4.71
C GLY A 59 -9.38 -11.81 -4.29
N TRP A 60 -9.12 -12.71 -5.23
CA TRP A 60 -8.35 -13.93 -4.98
C TRP A 60 -6.91 -13.63 -4.53
N ALA A 61 -6.22 -12.71 -5.21
CA ALA A 61 -4.87 -12.28 -4.85
C ALA A 61 -4.81 -11.57 -3.47
N LEU A 62 -5.83 -10.76 -3.13
CA LEU A 62 -5.99 -10.17 -1.80
C LEU A 62 -6.20 -11.23 -0.72
N GLY A 63 -6.92 -12.31 -1.01
CA GLY A 63 -7.06 -13.46 -0.11
C GLY A 63 -5.71 -14.10 0.22
N ILE A 64 -4.84 -14.27 -0.79
CA ILE A 64 -3.47 -14.76 -0.61
C ILE A 64 -2.64 -13.75 0.20
N ALA A 65 -2.71 -12.48 -0.15
CA ALA A 65 -1.99 -11.41 0.57
C ALA A 65 -2.39 -11.34 2.05
N ARG A 66 -3.68 -11.50 2.36
CA ARG A 66 -4.20 -11.58 3.73
C ARG A 66 -3.54 -12.72 4.51
N ASN A 67 -3.38 -13.87 3.89
CA ASN A 67 -2.72 -15.02 4.53
C ASN A 67 -1.24 -14.72 4.80
N GLN A 68 -0.50 -14.13 3.85
CA GLN A 68 0.91 -13.75 4.02
C GLN A 68 1.08 -12.67 5.10
N VAL A 69 0.24 -11.65 5.10
CA VAL A 69 0.18 -10.65 6.18
C VAL A 69 -0.07 -11.32 7.53
N GLY A 70 -1.02 -12.24 7.62
CA GLY A 70 -1.30 -12.99 8.84
C GLY A 70 -0.11 -13.81 9.33
N LEU A 71 0.65 -14.45 8.43
CA LEU A 71 1.90 -15.15 8.75
C LEU A 71 2.97 -14.19 9.27
N TYR A 72 3.17 -13.07 8.59
CA TYR A 72 4.10 -12.03 9.00
C TYR A 72 3.80 -11.52 10.42
N LEU A 73 2.55 -11.20 10.70
CA LEU A 73 2.12 -10.66 11.98
C LEU A 73 2.31 -11.67 13.11
N ARG A 74 1.99 -12.95 12.89
CA ARG A 74 2.23 -14.03 13.86
C ARG A 74 3.71 -14.21 14.18
N ARG A 75 4.60 -14.08 13.19
CA ARG A 75 6.06 -14.17 13.39
C ARG A 75 6.61 -13.00 14.21
N ARG A 76 6.07 -11.80 14.03
CA ARG A 76 6.56 -10.57 14.65
C ARG A 76 5.96 -10.29 16.02
N SER A 77 4.77 -10.79 16.31
CA SER A 77 4.07 -10.59 17.57
C SER A 77 4.41 -11.72 18.55
N ARG A 78 5.24 -11.44 19.56
CA ARG A 78 5.27 -12.21 20.80
C ARG A 78 4.02 -11.97 21.65
N ASP A 79 3.29 -10.87 21.38
CA ASP A 79 2.02 -10.49 21.99
C ASP A 79 0.91 -10.57 20.92
N ALA A 80 0.37 -11.77 20.70
CA ALA A 80 -0.67 -12.06 19.71
C ALA A 80 -2.03 -11.37 19.99
N GLN A 81 -2.11 -10.49 21.00
CA GLN A 81 -3.36 -9.87 21.45
C GLN A 81 -3.75 -8.57 20.71
N PHE A 82 -2.91 -8.03 19.80
CA PHE A 82 -3.17 -6.72 19.18
C PHE A 82 -3.52 -6.76 17.70
N PHE A 83 -3.75 -7.94 17.11
CA PHE A 83 -4.11 -8.00 15.70
C PHE A 83 -5.52 -8.53 15.53
N ASP A 84 -6.43 -7.61 15.26
CA ASP A 84 -7.81 -7.92 14.89
C ASP A 84 -7.86 -8.51 13.47
N THR A 85 -7.92 -9.84 13.38
CA THR A 85 -8.05 -10.59 12.12
C THR A 85 -9.25 -10.09 11.31
N GLU A 86 -10.34 -9.73 11.99
CA GLU A 86 -11.56 -9.20 11.37
C GLU A 86 -11.29 -7.82 10.74
N ALA A 87 -10.46 -6.98 11.34
CA ALA A 87 -10.07 -5.71 10.74
C ALA A 87 -9.28 -5.91 9.45
N VAL A 88 -8.37 -6.89 9.40
CA VAL A 88 -7.62 -7.24 8.18
C VAL A 88 -8.55 -7.78 7.10
N GLU A 89 -9.54 -8.59 7.45
CA GLU A 89 -10.54 -9.11 6.51
C GLU A 89 -11.42 -8.01 5.94
N ARG A 90 -11.91 -7.11 6.78
CA ARG A 90 -12.68 -5.93 6.33
C ARG A 90 -11.85 -5.02 5.43
N LEU A 91 -10.57 -4.83 5.74
CA LEU A 91 -9.68 -4.04 4.93
C LEU A 91 -9.44 -4.69 3.56
N ALA A 92 -9.18 -5.99 3.51
CA ALA A 92 -9.02 -6.73 2.26
C ALA A 92 -10.28 -6.63 1.37
N ALA A 93 -11.47 -6.78 1.94
CA ALA A 93 -12.74 -6.63 1.24
C ALA A 93 -12.94 -5.20 0.70
N ALA A 94 -12.53 -4.18 1.46
CA ALA A 94 -12.56 -2.79 1.00
C ALA A 94 -11.63 -2.57 -0.20
N PHE A 95 -10.43 -3.16 -0.18
CA PHE A 95 -9.49 -3.09 -1.32
C PHE A 95 -9.97 -3.88 -2.54
N GLU A 96 -10.70 -4.98 -2.36
CA GLU A 96 -11.33 -5.71 -3.46
C GLU A 96 -12.38 -4.86 -4.19
N GLY A 97 -13.12 -4.02 -3.45
CA GLY A 97 -14.07 -3.05 -4.01
C GLY A 97 -13.41 -1.87 -4.74
N LEU A 98 -12.10 -1.66 -4.57
CA LEU A 98 -11.36 -0.67 -5.34
C LEU A 98 -11.15 -1.21 -6.75
N GLY A 99 -11.61 -0.47 -7.76
CA GLY A 99 -11.38 -0.79 -9.17
C GLY A 99 -9.91 -0.68 -9.57
N ALA A 100 -9.58 -1.16 -10.77
CA ALA A 100 -8.22 -1.04 -11.32
C ALA A 100 -7.75 0.44 -11.39
N GLU A 101 -8.68 1.37 -11.58
CA GLU A 101 -8.40 2.81 -11.64
C GLU A 101 -7.85 3.35 -10.32
N GLU A 102 -8.44 2.96 -9.20
CA GLU A 102 -7.95 3.33 -7.87
C GLU A 102 -6.57 2.72 -7.60
N GLY A 103 -6.31 1.50 -8.07
CA GLY A 103 -4.99 0.87 -8.01
C GLY A 103 -3.93 1.69 -8.74
N HIS A 104 -4.23 2.13 -9.96
CA HIS A 104 -3.36 3.03 -10.73
C HIS A 104 -3.17 4.39 -10.06
N ARG A 105 -4.20 4.91 -9.42
CA ARG A 105 -4.12 6.17 -8.67
C ARG A 105 -3.16 6.07 -7.48
N LEU A 106 -3.15 4.95 -6.78
CA LEU A 106 -2.20 4.67 -5.70
C LEU A 106 -0.76 4.58 -6.20
N ASP A 107 -0.52 3.97 -7.36
CA ASP A 107 0.82 3.94 -7.96
C ASP A 107 1.30 5.34 -8.37
N ARG A 108 0.44 6.14 -8.98
CA ARG A 108 0.73 7.54 -9.30
C ARG A 108 1.07 8.33 -8.03
N LEU A 109 0.34 8.10 -6.93
CA LEU A 109 0.64 8.72 -5.63
C LEU A 109 2.02 8.31 -5.11
N ARG A 110 2.39 7.03 -5.22
CA ARG A 110 3.73 6.55 -4.83
C ARG A 110 4.83 7.22 -5.63
N GLU A 111 4.65 7.36 -6.93
CA GLU A 111 5.60 8.08 -7.79
C GLU A 111 5.71 9.56 -7.39
N CYS A 112 4.60 10.21 -7.09
CA CYS A 112 4.59 11.60 -6.62
C CYS A 112 5.27 11.76 -5.26
N LEU A 113 5.10 10.79 -4.36
CA LEU A 113 5.78 10.75 -3.06
C LEU A 113 7.30 10.65 -3.20
N LYS A 114 7.82 9.93 -4.21
CA LYS A 114 9.28 9.87 -4.47
C LYS A 114 9.86 11.24 -4.82
N GLY A 115 9.06 12.12 -5.43
CA GLY A 115 9.44 13.48 -5.76
C GLY A 115 9.44 14.47 -4.59
N LEU A 116 9.00 14.07 -3.40
CA LEU A 116 9.13 14.90 -2.21
C LEU A 116 10.57 14.83 -1.67
N GLU A 117 11.18 16.01 -1.43
CA GLU A 117 12.54 16.12 -0.96
C GLU A 117 12.65 16.96 0.32
N GLY A 118 13.80 16.91 0.98
CA GLY A 118 14.18 17.76 2.07
C GLY A 118 13.18 17.75 3.24
N ARG A 119 12.80 18.94 3.69
CA ARG A 119 11.90 19.14 4.84
C ARG A 119 10.49 18.61 4.58
N ALA A 120 9.96 18.77 3.36
CA ALA A 120 8.64 18.29 2.98
C ALA A 120 8.56 16.75 3.11
N ARG A 121 9.56 16.04 2.60
CA ARG A 121 9.69 14.59 2.75
C ARG A 121 9.72 14.18 4.21
N ARG A 122 10.56 14.84 5.02
CA ARG A 122 10.69 14.54 6.44
C ARG A 122 9.37 14.74 7.21
N ILE A 123 8.64 15.84 6.96
CA ILE A 123 7.34 16.11 7.59
C ILE A 123 6.31 15.05 7.15
N CYS A 124 6.29 14.67 5.89
CA CYS A 124 5.42 13.64 5.35
C CYS A 124 5.70 12.28 6.02
N ASP A 125 6.95 11.87 6.11
CA ASP A 125 7.35 10.61 6.75
C ASP A 125 6.96 10.60 8.25
N LEU A 126 7.24 11.67 8.98
CA LEU A 126 6.88 11.78 10.39
C LEU A 126 5.36 11.73 10.61
N ARG A 127 4.57 12.28 9.68
CA ARG A 127 3.11 12.27 9.79
C ARG A 127 2.50 10.93 9.42
N TYR A 128 2.89 10.34 8.29
CA TYR A 128 2.18 9.22 7.69
C TYR A 128 2.86 7.86 7.91
N ARG A 129 4.16 7.83 8.13
CA ARG A 129 4.88 6.60 8.47
C ARG A 129 5.01 6.41 9.98
N ASP A 130 5.34 7.50 10.72
CA ASP A 130 5.54 7.45 12.17
C ASP A 130 4.28 7.85 12.96
N ASP A 131 3.19 8.19 12.26
CA ASP A 131 1.87 8.60 12.80
C ASP A 131 1.93 9.71 13.87
N LEU A 132 2.86 10.67 13.72
CA LEU A 132 3.01 11.75 14.67
C LEU A 132 2.00 12.88 14.42
N LYS A 133 1.48 13.45 15.51
CA LYS A 133 0.65 14.66 15.47
C LYS A 133 1.49 15.90 15.15
N PRO A 134 0.91 16.97 14.56
CA PRO A 134 1.65 18.19 14.18
C PRO A 134 2.51 18.80 15.29
N ALA A 135 2.07 18.78 16.55
CA ALA A 135 2.83 19.27 17.69
C ALA A 135 4.12 18.45 17.92
N ALA A 136 4.06 17.12 17.80
CA ALA A 136 5.22 16.25 17.95
C ALA A 136 6.19 16.39 16.77
N ILE A 137 5.67 16.59 15.56
CA ILE A 137 6.48 16.88 14.36
C ILE A 137 7.20 18.21 14.53
N ALA A 138 6.51 19.25 15.00
CA ALA A 138 7.03 20.58 15.23
C ALA A 138 8.30 20.55 16.10
N ALA A 139 8.27 19.80 17.20
CA ALA A 139 9.42 19.62 18.09
C ALA A 139 10.62 18.97 17.39
N ARG A 140 10.38 18.03 16.43
CA ARG A 140 11.44 17.31 15.71
C ARG A 140 12.04 18.08 14.55
N VAL A 141 11.29 19.02 13.96
CA VAL A 141 11.73 19.76 12.76
C VAL A 141 12.04 21.23 13.04
N GLY A 142 11.94 21.67 14.30
CA GLY A 142 12.22 23.06 14.70
C GLY A 142 11.22 24.07 14.13
N MET A 143 9.94 23.74 14.11
CA MET A 143 8.86 24.58 13.59
C MET A 143 7.75 24.76 14.62
N SER A 144 6.82 25.70 14.40
CA SER A 144 5.57 25.74 15.15
C SER A 144 4.59 24.67 14.67
N ALA A 145 3.69 24.20 15.55
CA ALA A 145 2.64 23.23 15.18
C ALA A 145 1.75 23.76 14.03
N ASN A 146 1.45 25.05 14.03
CA ASN A 146 0.69 25.71 12.96
C ASN A 146 1.45 25.68 11.61
N SER A 147 2.76 25.97 11.64
CA SER A 147 3.60 25.90 10.44
C SER A 147 3.69 24.46 9.89
N VAL A 148 3.73 23.44 10.76
CA VAL A 148 3.67 22.03 10.35
C VAL A 148 2.31 21.70 9.71
N ALA A 149 1.20 22.14 10.30
CA ALA A 149 -0.13 21.93 9.73
C ALA A 149 -0.28 22.56 8.35
N GLN A 150 0.22 23.78 8.16
CA GLN A 150 0.24 24.46 6.86
C GLN A 150 1.16 23.75 5.87
N ALA A 151 2.33 23.27 6.30
CA ALA A 151 3.23 22.48 5.45
C ALA A 151 2.56 21.18 4.98
N LEU A 152 1.89 20.45 5.89
CA LEU A 152 1.13 19.24 5.53
C LEU A 152 -0.01 19.52 4.56
N HIS A 153 -0.69 20.66 4.71
CA HIS A 153 -1.71 21.08 3.74
C HIS A 153 -1.09 21.30 2.35
N ARG A 154 0.00 22.06 2.23
CA ARG A 154 0.70 22.28 0.96
C ARG A 154 1.21 20.98 0.34
N ILE A 155 1.76 20.06 1.15
CA ILE A 155 2.22 18.75 0.68
C ILE A 155 1.05 17.96 0.07
N ARG A 156 -0.11 17.94 0.73
CA ARG A 156 -1.30 17.25 0.19
C ARG A 156 -1.77 17.84 -1.13
N GLU A 157 -1.83 19.17 -1.24
CA GLU A 157 -2.20 19.84 -2.49
C GLU A 157 -1.19 19.55 -3.62
N GLN A 158 0.10 19.59 -3.32
CA GLN A 158 1.16 19.24 -4.27
C GLN A 158 1.03 17.80 -4.77
N LEU A 159 0.77 16.85 -3.88
CA LEU A 159 0.57 15.44 -4.23
C LEU A 159 -0.71 15.25 -5.04
N ARG A 160 -1.82 15.92 -4.69
CA ARG A 160 -3.07 15.90 -5.45
C ARG A 160 -2.84 16.35 -6.89
N THR A 161 -2.27 17.53 -7.07
CA THR A 161 -1.96 18.09 -8.40
C THR A 161 -1.01 17.19 -9.20
N CYS A 162 -0.05 16.57 -8.53
CA CYS A 162 0.87 15.63 -9.18
C CYS A 162 0.13 14.40 -9.70
N VAL A 163 -0.75 13.80 -8.90
CA VAL A 163 -1.55 12.62 -9.28
C VAL A 163 -2.48 12.96 -10.43
N GLU A 164 -3.25 14.06 -10.35
CA GLU A 164 -4.17 14.51 -11.39
C GLU A 164 -3.46 14.75 -12.73
N ARG A 165 -2.27 15.36 -12.70
CA ARG A 165 -1.45 15.54 -13.91
C ARG A 165 -1.02 14.23 -14.54
N LYS A 166 -0.65 13.22 -13.72
CA LYS A 166 -0.30 11.89 -14.21
C LYS A 166 -1.51 11.13 -14.74
N GLU A 167 -2.69 11.35 -14.19
CA GLU A 167 -3.97 10.83 -14.69
C GLU A 167 -4.26 11.38 -16.10
N ALA A 168 -4.19 12.71 -16.24
CA ALA A 168 -4.40 13.37 -17.52
C ALA A 168 -3.40 12.96 -18.61
N ALA A 169 -2.16 12.63 -18.23
CA ALA A 169 -1.13 12.16 -19.18
C ALA A 169 -1.29 10.68 -19.58
N ALA A 170 -2.10 9.90 -18.86
CA ALA A 170 -2.34 8.48 -19.13
C ALA A 170 -3.68 8.22 -19.87
N SER A 171 -4.51 9.24 -20.03
CA SER A 171 -5.80 9.23 -20.76
C SER A 171 -5.60 9.58 -22.23
#